data_e30180b93a8b482fee6513d70a37c455
#
_entry.id   e30180b93a8b482fee6513d70a37c455
#
_cell.length_a   1.000
_cell.length_b   1.000
_cell.length_c   1.000
_cell.angle_alpha   90.00
_cell.angle_beta   90.00
_cell.angle_gamma   90.00
#
_symmetry.space_group_name_H-M   'P 1'
#
loop_
_entity.id
_entity.type
_entity.pdbx_description
1 polymer ?
#
loop_
_entity_poly.entity_id
_entity_poly.type
_entity_poly.pdbx_seq_one_letter_code
_entity_poly.pdbx_strand_id
1 'polypeptide(L)'
;VYTADYTIYHDYEMGMGEDRDGIMILLSMEDRDYAMFVYGPKASEVFNAYGQEQLETYFLDNFRDDDWYGGFGDYIDACSNYLQLAEQGTPVSAPEGYDSGDYEDYEATPGENFGVSFLMALGISCVISIIICLLLLLKMHTVHQKTEANDYVSEKLKLSRKEDRYTHTTQTRRKIERESSSSSSTQSESGGGGSGRSGKF
;
A
#
# COMPACT_ATOMS: atom_id res chain seq x y z
N VAL A 1 -13.21 -7.27 -0.99
CA VAL A 1 -14.01 -7.37 0.24
C VAL A 1 -13.19 -6.86 1.42
N TYR A 2 -11.98 -7.32 1.64
CA TYR A 2 -11.14 -6.97 2.80
C TYR A 2 -10.93 -5.45 3.02
N THR A 3 -10.66 -4.68 1.97
CA THR A 3 -10.52 -3.20 2.11
C THR A 3 -11.82 -2.52 2.56
N ALA A 4 -12.96 -3.12 2.21
CA ALA A 4 -14.27 -2.62 2.64
C ALA A 4 -14.50 -2.86 4.14
N ASP A 5 -14.02 -3.99 4.70
CA ASP A 5 -14.14 -4.29 6.12
C ASP A 5 -13.47 -3.24 6.98
N TYR A 6 -12.22 -2.90 6.65
CA TYR A 6 -11.49 -1.86 7.36
C TYR A 6 -12.24 -0.52 7.34
N THR A 7 -12.70 -0.10 6.16
CA THR A 7 -13.42 1.16 5.99
C THR A 7 -14.73 1.16 6.79
N ILE A 8 -15.52 0.09 6.68
CA ILE A 8 -16.79 -0.04 7.40
C ILE A 8 -16.55 -0.02 8.90
N TYR A 9 -15.58 -0.79 9.40
CA TYR A 9 -15.28 -0.85 10.82
C TYR A 9 -14.94 0.52 11.40
N HIS A 10 -14.16 1.31 10.67
CA HIS A 10 -13.73 2.65 11.09
C HIS A 10 -14.82 3.71 10.90
N ASP A 11 -15.53 3.72 9.78
CA ASP A 11 -16.56 4.72 9.48
C ASP A 11 -17.77 4.63 10.41
N TYR A 12 -18.12 3.40 10.81
CA TYR A 12 -19.22 3.16 11.76
C TYR A 12 -18.77 3.07 13.22
N GLU A 13 -17.51 3.40 13.51
CA GLU A 13 -16.95 3.39 14.87
C GLU A 13 -17.22 2.09 15.63
N MET A 14 -17.10 0.94 14.94
CA MET A 14 -17.35 -0.37 15.52
C MET A 14 -16.29 -0.76 16.56
N GLY A 15 -16.59 -1.77 17.37
CA GLY A 15 -15.72 -2.27 18.42
C GLY A 15 -16.06 -1.74 19.81
N MET A 16 -15.48 -2.35 20.84
CA MET A 16 -15.72 -2.05 22.23
C MET A 16 -14.50 -1.50 22.94
N GLY A 17 -14.71 -0.57 23.88
CA GLY A 17 -13.66 0.02 24.69
C GLY A 17 -12.85 1.09 23.97
N GLU A 18 -11.78 1.56 24.63
CA GLU A 18 -10.91 2.60 24.09
C GLU A 18 -10.09 2.10 22.88
N ASP A 19 -9.74 0.81 22.91
CA ASP A 19 -8.98 0.15 21.84
C ASP A 19 -9.87 -0.32 20.69
N ARG A 20 -11.20 -0.16 20.80
CA ARG A 20 -12.19 -0.57 19.80
C ARG A 20 -12.04 -2.06 19.43
N ASP A 21 -11.85 -2.91 20.43
CA ASP A 21 -11.73 -4.35 20.23
C ASP A 21 -12.99 -4.97 19.61
N GLY A 22 -12.81 -5.80 18.60
CA GLY A 22 -13.92 -6.49 17.96
C GLY A 22 -13.52 -7.40 16.81
N ILE A 23 -14.47 -8.24 16.42
CA ILE A 23 -14.39 -9.07 15.22
C ILE A 23 -15.64 -8.80 14.37
N MET A 24 -15.44 -8.70 13.06
CA MET A 24 -16.51 -8.49 12.07
C MET A 24 -16.38 -9.49 10.94
N ILE A 25 -17.51 -9.95 10.42
CA ILE A 25 -17.57 -10.69 9.16
C ILE A 25 -18.42 -9.93 8.15
N LEU A 26 -17.91 -9.77 6.95
CA LEU A 26 -18.59 -9.13 5.82
C LEU A 26 -18.75 -10.12 4.68
N LEU A 27 -19.94 -10.15 4.07
CA LEU A 27 -20.24 -10.99 2.93
C LEU A 27 -20.46 -10.13 1.67
N SER A 28 -19.81 -10.48 0.56
CA SER A 28 -20.18 -10.00 -0.77
C SER A 28 -21.06 -11.04 -1.45
N MET A 29 -22.35 -10.74 -1.53
CA MET A 29 -23.32 -11.69 -2.09
C MET A 29 -23.16 -11.88 -3.60
N GLU A 30 -22.69 -10.86 -4.32
CA GLU A 30 -22.50 -10.91 -5.77
C GLU A 30 -21.34 -11.84 -6.15
N ASP A 31 -20.23 -11.71 -5.45
CA ASP A 31 -19.00 -12.47 -5.73
C ASP A 31 -18.91 -13.77 -4.94
N ARG A 32 -19.82 -13.98 -3.99
CA ARG A 32 -19.79 -15.05 -2.97
C ARG A 32 -18.45 -15.10 -2.23
N ASP A 33 -18.00 -13.90 -1.85
CA ASP A 33 -16.79 -13.71 -1.06
C ASP A 33 -17.16 -13.32 0.37
N TYR A 34 -16.35 -13.73 1.32
CA TYR A 34 -16.40 -13.21 2.68
C TYR A 34 -15.06 -12.61 3.08
N ALA A 35 -15.11 -11.72 4.05
CA ALA A 35 -13.94 -11.27 4.76
C ALA A 35 -14.24 -11.20 6.26
N MET A 36 -13.27 -11.59 7.05
CA MET A 36 -13.32 -11.54 8.50
C MET A 36 -12.24 -10.56 8.95
N PHE A 37 -12.62 -9.61 9.78
CA PHE A 37 -11.75 -8.52 10.24
C PHE A 37 -11.74 -8.48 11.76
N VAL A 38 -10.54 -8.54 12.34
CA VAL A 38 -10.30 -8.44 13.78
C VAL A 38 -9.51 -7.16 14.06
N TYR A 39 -9.98 -6.41 15.03
CA TYR A 39 -9.36 -5.15 15.42
C TYR A 39 -9.23 -5.03 16.93
N GLY A 40 -8.12 -4.43 17.34
CA GLY A 40 -7.79 -4.19 18.75
C GLY A 40 -6.97 -5.32 19.39
N PRO A 41 -6.17 -4.99 20.44
CA PRO A 41 -5.20 -5.91 21.02
C PRO A 41 -5.85 -7.11 21.69
N LYS A 42 -6.97 -6.91 22.40
CA LYS A 42 -7.68 -8.01 23.07
C LYS A 42 -8.39 -8.92 22.08
N ALA A 43 -9.01 -8.34 21.06
CA ALA A 43 -9.64 -9.14 20.02
C ALA A 43 -8.61 -9.95 19.24
N SER A 44 -7.44 -9.40 18.95
CA SER A 44 -6.36 -10.11 18.25
C SER A 44 -5.77 -11.26 19.09
N GLU A 45 -5.77 -11.15 20.40
CA GLU A 45 -5.36 -12.24 21.28
C GLU A 45 -6.36 -13.40 21.27
N VAL A 46 -7.66 -13.09 21.29
CA VAL A 46 -8.74 -14.10 21.31
C VAL A 46 -8.94 -14.72 19.95
N PHE A 47 -8.96 -13.90 18.90
CA PHE A 47 -9.20 -14.28 17.51
C PHE A 47 -7.91 -14.19 16.69
N ASN A 48 -6.88 -14.90 17.15
CA ASN A 48 -5.61 -14.99 16.42
C ASN A 48 -5.76 -15.73 15.08
N ALA A 49 -4.69 -15.80 14.28
CA ALA A 49 -4.70 -16.42 12.97
C ALA A 49 -5.31 -17.83 12.95
N TYR A 50 -4.87 -18.66 13.86
CA TYR A 50 -5.39 -20.02 14.00
C TYR A 50 -6.86 -20.03 14.42
N GLY A 51 -7.24 -19.18 15.36
CA GLY A 51 -8.62 -19.03 15.80
C GLY A 51 -9.57 -18.64 14.67
N GLN A 52 -9.15 -17.72 13.81
CA GLN A 52 -9.93 -17.31 12.64
C GLN A 52 -10.08 -18.44 11.61
N GLU A 53 -9.02 -19.21 11.36
CA GLU A 53 -9.12 -20.40 10.50
C GLU A 53 -10.07 -21.45 11.06
N GLN A 54 -10.05 -21.66 12.37
CA GLN A 54 -11.01 -22.57 12.99
C GLN A 54 -12.43 -22.03 12.94
N LEU A 55 -12.65 -20.70 13.12
CA LEU A 55 -13.98 -20.09 12.99
C LEU A 55 -14.60 -20.36 11.62
N GLU A 56 -13.82 -20.31 10.56
CA GLU A 56 -14.29 -20.58 9.20
C GLU A 56 -14.94 -21.95 9.07
N THR A 57 -14.45 -22.93 9.78
CA THR A 57 -15.01 -24.31 9.74
C THR A 57 -16.42 -24.42 10.30
N TYR A 58 -16.85 -23.47 11.13
CA TYR A 58 -18.18 -23.49 11.73
C TYR A 58 -19.27 -22.95 10.81
N PHE A 59 -18.96 -21.87 10.05
CA PHE A 59 -19.99 -21.16 9.30
C PHE A 59 -19.92 -21.36 7.78
N LEU A 60 -18.77 -21.76 7.26
CA LEU A 60 -18.52 -21.72 5.82
C LEU A 60 -19.40 -22.70 5.03
N ASP A 61 -19.66 -23.88 5.56
CA ASP A 61 -20.51 -24.87 4.90
C ASP A 61 -21.98 -24.39 4.83
N ASN A 62 -22.47 -23.76 5.89
CA ASN A 62 -23.81 -23.15 5.89
C ASN A 62 -23.92 -22.04 4.84
N PHE A 63 -22.91 -21.19 4.69
CA PHE A 63 -22.91 -20.14 3.67
C PHE A 63 -22.84 -20.71 2.25
N ARG A 64 -22.15 -21.83 2.05
CA ARG A 64 -22.14 -22.55 0.76
C ARG A 64 -23.51 -23.10 0.39
N ASP A 65 -24.27 -23.52 1.37
CA ASP A 65 -25.62 -24.06 1.23
C ASP A 65 -26.72 -22.98 1.26
N ASP A 66 -26.35 -21.70 1.23
CA ASP A 66 -27.25 -20.54 1.33
C ASP A 66 -28.03 -20.46 2.66
N ASP A 67 -27.61 -21.19 3.68
CA ASP A 67 -28.18 -21.09 5.04
C ASP A 67 -27.49 -19.94 5.82
N TRP A 68 -27.89 -18.72 5.50
CA TRP A 68 -27.36 -17.50 6.11
C TRP A 68 -27.65 -17.43 7.61
N TYR A 69 -28.85 -17.88 8.02
CA TYR A 69 -29.25 -17.85 9.43
C TYR A 69 -28.43 -18.84 10.27
N GLY A 70 -28.27 -20.06 9.77
CA GLY A 70 -27.43 -21.08 10.43
C GLY A 70 -25.96 -20.61 10.47
N GLY A 71 -25.42 -20.14 9.36
CA GLY A 71 -24.02 -19.70 9.29
C GLY A 71 -23.69 -18.54 10.23
N PHE A 72 -24.51 -17.50 10.29
CA PHE A 72 -24.31 -16.42 11.27
C PHE A 72 -24.55 -16.87 12.71
N GLY A 73 -25.51 -17.80 12.95
CA GLY A 73 -25.73 -18.39 14.25
C GLY A 73 -24.50 -19.13 14.77
N ASP A 74 -23.96 -20.03 13.96
CA ASP A 74 -22.77 -20.80 14.30
C ASP A 74 -21.53 -19.92 14.50
N TYR A 75 -21.39 -18.88 13.67
CA TYR A 75 -20.32 -17.88 13.83
C TYR A 75 -20.41 -17.18 15.19
N ILE A 76 -21.59 -16.69 15.58
CA ILE A 76 -21.81 -15.98 16.84
C ILE A 76 -21.56 -16.90 18.03
N ASP A 77 -22.04 -18.12 17.96
CA ASP A 77 -21.87 -19.12 19.04
C ASP A 77 -20.40 -19.50 19.19
N ALA A 78 -19.68 -19.67 18.09
CA ALA A 78 -18.25 -19.95 18.12
C ALA A 78 -17.44 -18.75 18.68
N CYS A 79 -17.74 -17.52 18.27
CA CYS A 79 -17.14 -16.31 18.83
C CYS A 79 -17.38 -16.19 20.34
N SER A 80 -18.62 -16.47 20.79
CA SER A 80 -18.97 -16.47 22.21
C SER A 80 -18.16 -17.50 22.99
N ASN A 81 -18.00 -18.71 22.44
CA ASN A 81 -17.18 -19.74 23.05
C ASN A 81 -15.70 -19.33 23.18
N TYR A 82 -15.13 -18.70 22.15
CA TYR A 82 -13.74 -18.22 22.18
C TYR A 82 -13.53 -17.15 23.24
N LEU A 83 -14.47 -16.22 23.38
CA LEU A 83 -14.44 -15.22 24.43
C LEU A 83 -14.47 -15.86 25.83
N GLN A 84 -15.33 -16.86 26.02
CA GLN A 84 -15.41 -17.59 27.30
C GLN A 84 -14.12 -18.36 27.64
N LEU A 85 -13.48 -18.98 26.63
CA LEU A 85 -12.21 -19.66 26.81
C LEU A 85 -11.09 -18.65 27.17
N ALA A 86 -11.09 -17.50 26.54
CA ALA A 86 -10.14 -16.44 26.86
C ALA A 86 -10.32 -15.89 28.28
N GLU A 87 -11.57 -15.69 28.75
CA GLU A 87 -11.87 -15.30 30.12
C GLU A 87 -11.40 -16.35 31.16
N GLN A 88 -11.40 -17.62 30.78
CA GLN A 88 -10.88 -18.71 31.61
C GLN A 88 -9.37 -18.84 31.58
N GLY A 89 -8.67 -17.98 30.80
CA GLY A 89 -7.22 -17.99 30.65
C GLY A 89 -6.70 -19.12 29.73
N THR A 90 -7.56 -19.69 28.90
CA THR A 90 -7.24 -20.76 27.95
C THR A 90 -7.69 -20.35 26.53
N PRO A 91 -7.19 -19.26 25.97
CA PRO A 91 -7.56 -18.83 24.62
C PRO A 91 -7.19 -19.90 23.59
N VAL A 92 -7.91 -19.89 22.47
CA VAL A 92 -7.62 -20.79 21.34
C VAL A 92 -6.22 -20.50 20.84
N SER A 93 -5.36 -21.51 20.91
CA SER A 93 -3.95 -21.38 20.56
C SER A 93 -3.57 -22.36 19.44
N ALA A 94 -2.71 -21.89 18.55
CA ALA A 94 -2.20 -22.73 17.49
C ALA A 94 -1.35 -23.89 18.03
N PRO A 95 -1.43 -25.08 17.46
CA PRO A 95 -0.55 -26.18 17.80
C PRO A 95 0.91 -25.83 17.45
N GLU A 96 1.86 -26.51 18.13
CA GLU A 96 3.28 -26.30 17.87
C GLU A 96 3.63 -26.62 16.41
N GLY A 97 4.23 -25.66 15.71
CA GLY A 97 4.56 -25.77 14.28
C GLY A 97 3.47 -25.36 13.30
N TYR A 98 2.41 -24.71 13.78
CA TYR A 98 1.39 -24.14 12.91
C TYR A 98 1.99 -23.00 12.06
N ASP A 99 1.80 -23.09 10.75
CA ASP A 99 2.21 -22.06 9.78
C ASP A 99 0.93 -21.41 9.21
N SER A 100 0.78 -20.14 9.45
CA SER A 100 -0.37 -19.33 8.99
C SER A 100 -0.23 -18.90 7.51
N GLY A 101 0.22 -19.77 6.63
CA GLY A 101 0.69 -19.49 5.27
C GLY A 101 -0.14 -18.57 4.36
N ASP A 102 -1.42 -18.34 4.66
CA ASP A 102 -2.28 -17.41 3.93
C ASP A 102 -2.78 -16.25 4.81
N TYR A 103 -2.15 -16.06 5.97
CA TYR A 103 -2.54 -15.00 6.88
C TYR A 103 -1.84 -13.71 6.48
N GLU A 104 -2.56 -12.80 5.86
CA GLU A 104 -2.08 -11.43 5.72
C GLU A 104 -2.20 -10.74 7.07
N ASP A 105 -1.15 -10.86 7.87
CA ASP A 105 -1.00 -10.08 9.08
C ASP A 105 -0.74 -8.62 8.65
N TYR A 106 -1.81 -7.86 8.51
CA TYR A 106 -1.70 -6.41 8.40
C TYR A 106 -1.35 -5.86 9.79
N GLU A 107 -0.15 -6.18 10.25
CA GLU A 107 0.49 -5.31 11.21
C GLU A 107 0.60 -3.92 10.56
N ALA A 108 -0.43 -3.14 10.73
CA ALA A 108 -0.29 -1.70 10.67
C ALA A 108 0.64 -1.34 11.83
N THR A 109 1.92 -1.57 11.62
CA THR A 109 2.95 -1.01 12.47
C THR A 109 2.83 0.50 12.35
N PRO A 110 2.28 1.19 13.38
CA PRO A 110 2.16 2.63 13.33
C PRO A 110 3.59 3.20 13.34
N GLY A 111 4.02 3.73 12.22
CA GLY A 111 5.06 4.74 12.17
C GLY A 111 6.51 4.33 12.34
N GLU A 112 6.86 3.29 13.08
CA GLU A 112 8.27 3.00 13.34
C GLU A 112 9.00 2.35 12.16
N ASN A 113 8.33 1.46 11.43
CA ASN A 113 8.95 0.78 10.28
C ASN A 113 8.72 1.52 8.95
N PHE A 114 7.74 2.41 8.87
CA PHE A 114 7.53 3.22 7.66
C PHE A 114 8.75 4.09 7.35
N GLY A 115 9.34 4.69 8.37
CA GLY A 115 10.55 5.49 8.24
C GLY A 115 11.74 4.65 7.76
N VAL A 116 11.93 3.46 8.32
CA VAL A 116 13.03 2.56 7.95
C VAL A 116 12.80 1.97 6.55
N SER A 117 11.58 1.50 6.24
CA SER A 117 11.22 0.98 4.91
C SER A 117 11.30 2.06 3.85
N PHE A 118 10.87 3.29 4.16
CA PHE A 118 10.98 4.43 3.26
C PHE A 118 12.44 4.82 3.01
N LEU A 119 13.28 4.85 4.05
CA LEU A 119 14.72 5.13 3.91
C LEU A 119 15.43 4.03 3.11
N MET A 120 15.08 2.77 3.31
CA MET A 120 15.61 1.64 2.51
C MET A 120 15.20 1.76 1.05
N ALA A 121 13.93 2.02 0.76
CA ALA A 121 13.43 2.21 -0.59
C ALA A 121 14.09 3.42 -1.27
N LEU A 122 14.27 4.53 -0.55
CA LEU A 122 14.93 5.73 -1.02
C LEU A 122 16.43 5.47 -1.28
N GLY A 123 17.09 4.71 -0.42
CA GLY A 123 18.48 4.28 -0.59
C GLY A 123 18.68 3.44 -1.86
N ILE A 124 17.83 2.44 -2.08
CA ILE A 124 17.88 1.59 -3.28
C ILE A 124 17.60 2.42 -4.55
N SER A 125 16.61 3.30 -4.50
CA SER A 125 16.26 4.22 -5.60
C SER A 125 17.42 5.15 -5.97
N CYS A 126 18.12 5.72 -4.98
CA CYS A 126 19.30 6.56 -5.22
C CYS A 126 20.44 5.78 -5.88
N VAL A 127 20.72 4.55 -5.45
CA VAL A 127 21.76 3.71 -6.04
C VAL A 127 21.45 3.41 -7.51
N ILE A 128 20.23 3.01 -7.82
CA ILE A 128 19.79 2.75 -9.20
C ILE A 128 19.91 4.02 -10.06
N SER A 129 19.48 5.16 -9.53
CA SER A 129 19.57 6.46 -10.22
C SER A 129 21.02 6.84 -10.52
N ILE A 130 21.94 6.65 -9.58
CA ILE A 130 23.38 6.93 -9.78
C ILE A 130 23.96 6.00 -10.84
N ILE A 131 23.62 4.72 -10.85
CA ILE A 131 24.07 3.76 -11.85
C ILE A 131 23.62 4.18 -13.26
N ILE A 132 22.34 4.53 -13.40
CA ILE A 132 21.80 5.00 -14.68
C ILE A 132 22.50 6.29 -15.14
N CYS A 133 22.71 7.23 -14.23
CA CYS A 133 23.39 8.48 -14.51
C CYS A 133 24.85 8.26 -14.97
N LEU A 134 25.57 7.36 -14.30
CA LEU A 134 26.93 6.97 -14.68
C LEU A 134 26.96 6.30 -16.06
N LEU A 135 26.03 5.40 -16.36
CA LEU A 135 25.93 4.75 -17.67
C LEU A 135 25.66 5.78 -18.78
N LEU A 136 24.80 6.76 -18.52
CA LEU A 136 24.53 7.83 -19.47
C LEU A 136 25.77 8.74 -19.68
N LEU A 137 26.46 9.08 -18.60
CA LEU A 137 27.70 9.88 -18.68
C LEU A 137 28.81 9.14 -19.47
N LEU A 138 28.97 7.84 -19.23
CA LEU A 138 29.93 7.01 -20.00
C LEU A 138 29.55 6.93 -21.48
N LYS A 139 28.26 6.87 -21.77
CA LYS A 139 27.75 6.81 -23.14
C LYS A 139 27.84 8.18 -23.83
N MET A 140 27.68 9.28 -23.10
CA MET A 140 27.80 10.65 -23.64
C MET A 140 29.24 11.10 -23.82
N HIS A 141 30.22 10.50 -23.12
CA HIS A 141 31.63 10.83 -23.26
C HIS A 141 32.19 10.50 -24.66
N THR A 142 31.44 9.70 -25.44
CA THR A 142 31.82 9.40 -26.84
C THR A 142 31.35 10.44 -27.83
N VAL A 143 30.56 11.42 -27.42
CA VAL A 143 30.13 12.51 -28.32
C VAL A 143 30.98 13.74 -28.04
N HIS A 144 32.09 13.86 -28.73
CA HIS A 144 32.79 15.13 -28.82
C HIS A 144 31.88 16.13 -29.53
N GLN A 145 31.34 17.08 -28.77
CA GLN A 145 30.70 18.25 -29.37
C GLN A 145 31.80 19.04 -30.11
N LYS A 146 31.73 19.03 -31.43
CA LYS A 146 32.52 19.92 -32.25
C LYS A 146 32.02 21.34 -32.02
N THR A 147 32.78 22.10 -31.26
CA THR A 147 32.42 23.47 -30.83
C THR A 147 32.87 24.53 -31.84
N GLU A 148 33.67 24.15 -32.81
CA GLU A 148 34.18 25.10 -33.81
C GLU A 148 33.42 24.93 -35.13
N ALA A 149 32.93 26.06 -35.67
CA ALA A 149 32.24 26.09 -36.96
C ALA A 149 33.12 25.60 -38.11
N ASN A 150 34.44 25.60 -37.95
CA ASN A 150 35.42 25.11 -38.93
C ASN A 150 35.35 23.59 -39.14
N ASP A 151 34.79 22.83 -38.18
CA ASP A 151 34.68 21.36 -38.27
C ASP A 151 33.58 20.90 -39.25
N TYR A 152 32.69 21.80 -39.63
CA TYR A 152 31.56 21.53 -40.53
C TYR A 152 31.77 22.07 -41.94
N VAL A 153 32.88 22.78 -42.21
CA VAL A 153 33.16 23.36 -43.50
C VAL A 153 34.30 22.59 -44.16
N SER A 154 34.00 21.92 -45.26
CA SER A 154 35.00 21.15 -46.03
C SER A 154 36.03 22.01 -46.77
N GLU A 155 35.79 23.32 -46.92
CA GLU A 155 36.72 24.27 -47.52
C GLU A 155 36.87 25.50 -46.62
N LYS A 156 38.12 25.98 -46.45
CA LYS A 156 38.41 27.20 -45.69
C LYS A 156 37.73 28.41 -46.35
N LEU A 157 36.78 29.01 -45.63
CA LEU A 157 36.05 30.17 -46.07
C LEU A 157 37.03 31.32 -46.31
N LYS A 158 37.29 31.71 -47.59
CA LYS A 158 38.04 32.89 -47.93
C LYS A 158 37.13 34.10 -47.95
N LEU A 159 37.09 34.81 -46.82
CA LEU A 159 36.39 36.09 -46.76
C LEU A 159 37.21 37.20 -47.45
N SER A 160 36.65 37.78 -48.49
CA SER A 160 37.25 38.95 -49.16
C SER A 160 37.10 40.27 -48.38
N ARG A 161 36.12 40.29 -47.46
CA ARG A 161 35.86 41.41 -46.53
C ARG A 161 35.21 40.92 -45.25
N LYS A 162 35.79 41.25 -44.10
CA LYS A 162 35.19 40.97 -42.78
C LYS A 162 34.70 42.28 -42.18
N GLU A 163 33.40 42.55 -42.22
CA GLU A 163 32.79 43.75 -41.65
C GLU A 163 31.63 43.29 -40.72
N ASP A 164 31.79 43.57 -39.43
CA ASP A 164 30.85 43.27 -38.44
C ASP A 164 29.98 44.50 -38.16
N ARG A 165 28.75 44.51 -38.66
CA ARG A 165 27.81 45.61 -38.47
C ARG A 165 26.65 45.17 -37.58
N TYR A 166 26.65 45.64 -36.36
CA TYR A 166 25.54 45.46 -35.44
C TYR A 166 24.27 46.14 -35.97
N THR A 167 23.20 45.40 -36.20
CA THR A 167 21.94 45.91 -36.76
C THR A 167 20.88 46.23 -35.74
N HIS A 168 20.60 45.32 -34.85
CA HIS A 168 19.68 45.55 -33.70
C HIS A 168 19.60 44.32 -32.81
N THR A 169 19.12 44.50 -31.57
CA THR A 169 18.79 43.44 -30.64
C THR A 169 17.27 43.37 -30.48
N THR A 170 16.66 42.23 -30.82
CA THR A 170 15.26 41.99 -30.58
C THR A 170 15.10 41.19 -29.29
N GLN A 171 14.48 41.76 -28.25
CA GLN A 171 14.13 41.06 -27.04
C GLN A 171 12.64 40.65 -27.10
N THR A 172 12.37 39.36 -27.21
CA THR A 172 11.02 38.84 -27.10
C THR A 172 10.82 38.35 -25.68
N ARG A 173 9.97 39.01 -24.88
CA ARG A 173 9.54 38.56 -23.58
C ARG A 173 8.27 37.76 -23.73
N ARG A 174 8.32 36.45 -23.44
CA ARG A 174 7.15 35.60 -23.33
C ARG A 174 6.82 35.39 -21.84
N LYS A 175 5.66 35.84 -21.41
CA LYS A 175 5.17 35.57 -20.05
C LYS A 175 4.79 34.09 -19.96
N ILE A 176 5.47 33.33 -19.12
CA ILE A 176 5.10 31.96 -18.82
C ILE A 176 4.03 32.04 -17.74
N GLU A 177 2.80 31.73 -18.09
CA GLU A 177 1.75 31.53 -17.10
C GLU A 177 2.03 30.19 -16.39
N ARG A 178 2.27 30.29 -15.07
CA ARG A 178 2.31 29.10 -14.22
C ARG A 178 0.87 28.67 -13.95
N GLU A 179 0.49 27.53 -14.49
CA GLU A 179 -0.71 26.87 -14.02
C GLU A 179 -0.51 26.49 -12.54
N SER A 180 -1.39 27.03 -11.69
CA SER A 180 -1.45 26.63 -10.30
C SER A 180 -2.09 25.25 -10.22
N SER A 181 -1.27 24.22 -10.15
CA SER A 181 -1.75 22.89 -9.77
C SER A 181 -2.14 22.93 -8.29
N SER A 182 -3.43 23.00 -8.02
CA SER A 182 -3.97 22.69 -6.70
C SER A 182 -3.77 21.19 -6.45
N SER A 183 -2.72 20.80 -5.78
CA SER A 183 -2.59 19.47 -5.22
C SER A 183 -3.50 19.37 -4.00
N SER A 184 -4.64 18.72 -4.16
CA SER A 184 -5.40 18.22 -3.03
C SER A 184 -4.62 17.08 -2.41
N SER A 185 -3.92 17.33 -1.32
CA SER A 185 -3.36 16.28 -0.48
C SER A 185 -4.50 15.59 0.24
N THR A 186 -4.85 14.40 -0.23
CA THR A 186 -5.66 13.47 0.56
C THR A 186 -4.75 12.93 1.66
N GLN A 187 -4.92 13.42 2.87
CA GLN A 187 -4.32 12.80 4.05
C GLN A 187 -5.07 11.50 4.30
N SER A 188 -4.41 10.38 4.03
CA SER A 188 -4.82 9.12 4.60
C SER A 188 -4.39 9.13 6.06
N GLU A 189 -5.32 9.29 6.98
CA GLU A 189 -5.08 9.03 8.40
C GLU A 189 -4.83 7.53 8.56
N SER A 190 -3.59 7.17 8.82
CA SER A 190 -3.22 5.84 9.24
C SER A 190 -3.43 5.73 10.74
N GLY A 191 -4.43 5.01 11.16
CA GLY A 191 -4.66 4.75 12.57
C GLY A 191 -5.30 3.39 12.77
N GLY A 192 -4.54 2.46 13.26
CA GLY A 192 -5.03 1.22 13.83
C GLY A 192 -4.80 -0.03 12.99
N GLY A 193 -3.99 -0.93 13.54
CA GLY A 193 -3.77 -2.25 12.97
C GLY A 193 -4.98 -3.15 13.14
N GLY A 194 -5.28 -3.91 12.11
CA GLY A 194 -6.24 -5.00 12.13
C GLY A 194 -5.70 -6.20 11.37
N SER A 195 -6.14 -7.40 11.74
CA SER A 195 -5.83 -8.63 11.03
C SER A 195 -7.10 -9.27 10.48
N GLY A 196 -7.01 -10.06 9.41
CA GLY A 196 -8.19 -10.69 8.87
C GLY A 196 -7.92 -11.73 7.79
N ARG A 197 -8.97 -12.47 7.43
CA ARG A 197 -8.98 -13.46 6.37
C ARG A 197 -10.13 -13.21 5.40
N SER A 198 -9.93 -13.55 4.15
CA SER A 198 -10.95 -13.48 3.12
C SER A 198 -10.93 -14.73 2.24
N GLY A 199 -12.07 -15.09 1.69
CA GLY A 199 -12.20 -16.25 0.82
C GLY A 199 -13.54 -16.29 0.09
N LYS A 200 -13.75 -17.39 -0.66
CA LYS A 200 -15.00 -17.66 -1.36
C LYS A 200 -15.78 -18.77 -0.68
N PHE A 201 -17.09 -18.68 -0.76
CA PHE A 201 -18.02 -19.66 -0.25
C PHE A 201 -19.01 -20.16 -1.30
#